data_6b6c2c91a0d3b7607e623a006e4f4815
#
_entry.id   6b6c2c91a0d3b7607e623a006e4f4815
#
_cell.length_a   1.000
_cell.length_b   1.000
_cell.length_c   1.000
_cell.angle_alpha   90.00
_cell.angle_beta   90.00
_cell.angle_gamma   90.00
#
_symmetry.space_group_name_H-M   'P 1'
#
loop_
_entity.id
_entity.type
_entity.pdbx_description
1 polymer ?
#
loop_
_entity_poly.entity_id
_entity_poly.type
_entity_poly.pdbx_seq_one_letter_code
_entity_poly.pdbx_strand_id
1 'polypeptide(L)'
;MFGWQGKALRVNLTNGLVETELIATELLEDYLGGCLLAGKIAELENISAENNKLVISNGVLTGTGTPGAALCAIGAHVFPEFFCCPLWYHLGAELKFCGYDVVIIEGEAPVWSYLLVSDNEVKIISGEEIKGLSLRETENFIRDGYSKWLGNEIRILSIGEAGEGQSALASLVNDGLLISHSGGIGSVFGEKHLKAIAIRGTG
;
A
#
# COMPACT_ATOMS: atom_id res chain seq x y z
N MET A 1 -0.82 23.26 0.93
CA MET A 1 0.34 22.94 1.81
C MET A 1 1.45 22.43 0.91
N PHE A 2 2.65 22.98 0.99
CA PHE A 2 3.72 22.56 0.07
C PHE A 2 4.24 21.18 0.46
N GLY A 3 4.29 20.25 -0.51
CA GLY A 3 4.83 18.92 -0.35
C GLY A 3 3.84 17.84 0.12
N TRP A 4 2.65 18.16 0.62
CA TRP A 4 1.59 17.21 0.95
C TRP A 4 0.33 17.45 0.14
N GLN A 5 -0.44 16.39 -0.10
CA GLN A 5 -1.79 16.42 -0.64
C GLN A 5 -2.83 16.67 0.47
N GLY A 6 -2.46 16.35 1.72
CA GLY A 6 -3.33 16.50 2.90
C GLY A 6 -4.46 15.46 2.95
N LYS A 7 -4.35 14.35 2.24
CA LYS A 7 -5.41 13.36 2.09
C LYS A 7 -4.92 11.94 2.40
N ALA A 8 -5.76 11.22 3.13
CA ALA A 8 -5.66 9.78 3.31
C ALA A 8 -6.74 9.05 2.52
N LEU A 9 -6.37 7.94 1.91
CA LEU A 9 -7.28 6.98 1.31
C LEU A 9 -7.56 5.88 2.34
N ARG A 10 -8.83 5.71 2.74
CA ARG A 10 -9.26 4.59 3.59
C ARG A 10 -9.99 3.57 2.74
N VAL A 11 -9.57 2.32 2.85
CA VAL A 11 -10.13 1.19 2.12
C VAL A 11 -10.54 0.11 3.11
N ASN A 12 -11.82 -0.21 3.18
CA ASN A 12 -12.32 -1.32 3.98
C ASN A 12 -12.64 -2.50 3.06
N LEU A 13 -11.82 -3.55 3.17
CA LEU A 13 -11.91 -4.72 2.29
C LEU A 13 -13.15 -5.59 2.58
N THR A 14 -13.68 -5.54 3.82
CA THR A 14 -14.82 -6.39 4.21
C THR A 14 -16.12 -5.93 3.57
N ASN A 15 -16.35 -4.64 3.50
CA ASN A 15 -17.60 -4.06 2.97
C ASN A 15 -17.42 -3.32 1.64
N GLY A 16 -16.20 -3.23 1.14
CA GLY A 16 -15.88 -2.56 -0.12
C GLY A 16 -15.92 -1.03 -0.06
N LEU A 17 -15.99 -0.44 1.15
CA LEU A 17 -16.05 1.00 1.32
C LEU A 17 -14.69 1.64 1.01
N VAL A 18 -14.71 2.70 0.21
CA VAL A 18 -13.55 3.51 -0.14
C VAL A 18 -13.86 4.96 0.18
N GLU A 19 -13.08 5.58 1.04
CA GLU A 19 -13.28 6.95 1.49
C GLU A 19 -12.00 7.75 1.40
N THR A 20 -12.14 9.05 1.18
CA THR A 20 -11.04 10.02 1.26
C THR A 20 -11.21 10.87 2.51
N GLU A 21 -10.21 10.89 3.36
CA GLU A 21 -10.18 11.65 4.60
C GLU A 21 -9.14 12.76 4.51
N LEU A 22 -9.40 13.88 5.21
CA LEU A 22 -8.40 14.93 5.37
C LEU A 22 -7.49 14.58 6.54
N ILE A 23 -6.19 14.75 6.33
CA ILE A 23 -5.19 14.59 7.39
C ILE A 23 -5.01 15.96 8.06
N ALA A 24 -5.04 15.98 9.38
CA ALA A 24 -4.77 17.21 10.13
C ALA A 24 -3.38 17.76 9.80
N THR A 25 -3.30 19.06 9.56
CA THR A 25 -2.04 19.74 9.18
C THR A 25 -0.96 19.53 10.23
N GLU A 26 -1.33 19.65 11.50
CA GLU A 26 -0.44 19.46 12.64
C GLU A 26 0.19 18.06 12.64
N LEU A 27 -0.59 17.04 12.28
CA LEU A 27 -0.09 15.67 12.19
C LEU A 27 0.98 15.52 11.11
N LEU A 28 0.79 16.18 9.95
CA LEU A 28 1.76 16.16 8.85
C LEU A 28 3.03 16.96 9.21
N GLU A 29 2.89 18.09 9.89
CA GLU A 29 4.02 18.94 10.29
C GLU A 29 4.87 18.29 11.38
N ASP A 30 4.24 17.62 12.36
CA ASP A 30 4.92 16.97 13.47
C ASP A 30 5.64 15.67 13.04
N TYR A 31 5.06 14.88 12.12
CA TYR A 31 5.58 13.54 11.78
C TYR A 31 6.17 13.45 10.37
N LEU A 32 6.05 14.46 9.52
CA LEU A 32 6.68 14.60 8.20
C LEU A 32 6.40 13.47 7.19
N GLY A 33 5.88 12.33 7.60
CA GLY A 33 5.58 11.19 6.74
C GLY A 33 6.43 9.95 6.98
N GLY A 34 6.33 8.97 6.08
CA GLY A 34 7.06 7.72 6.18
C GLY A 34 6.72 6.92 7.44
N CYS A 35 7.70 6.22 8.01
CA CYS A 35 7.45 5.37 9.19
C CYS A 35 7.02 6.16 10.44
N LEU A 36 7.41 7.42 10.58
CA LEU A 36 6.99 8.24 11.73
C LEU A 36 5.48 8.52 11.68
N LEU A 37 4.98 8.96 10.53
CA LEU A 37 3.55 9.20 10.34
C LEU A 37 2.76 7.89 10.40
N ALA A 38 3.26 6.80 9.79
CA ALA A 38 2.62 5.50 9.87
C ALA A 38 2.51 4.98 11.31
N GLY A 39 3.56 5.14 12.11
CA GLY A 39 3.55 4.78 13.54
C GLY A 39 2.58 5.62 14.36
N LYS A 40 2.49 6.93 14.08
CA LYS A 40 1.50 7.78 14.76
C LYS A 40 0.07 7.44 14.37
N ILE A 41 -0.18 7.12 13.10
CA ILE A 41 -1.48 6.62 12.65
C ILE A 41 -1.81 5.30 13.35
N ALA A 42 -0.83 4.39 13.49
CA ALA A 42 -1.03 3.13 14.19
C ALA A 42 -1.46 3.32 15.65
N GLU A 43 -0.86 4.28 16.34
CA GLU A 43 -1.26 4.66 17.69
C GLU A 43 -2.69 5.22 17.73
N LEU A 44 -3.01 6.18 16.86
CA LEU A 44 -4.33 6.81 16.81
C LEU A 44 -5.45 5.84 16.44
N GLU A 45 -5.17 4.90 15.55
CA GLU A 45 -6.10 3.86 15.08
C GLU A 45 -6.14 2.62 15.98
N ASN A 46 -5.32 2.58 17.04
CA ASN A 46 -5.16 1.42 17.92
C ASN A 46 -4.89 0.12 17.14
N ILE A 47 -3.93 0.19 16.20
CA ILE A 47 -3.57 -0.98 15.40
C ILE A 47 -2.94 -2.05 16.30
N SER A 48 -3.50 -3.24 16.28
CA SER A 48 -3.13 -4.40 17.10
C SER A 48 -3.35 -5.69 16.33
N ALA A 49 -3.10 -6.83 16.94
CA ALA A 49 -3.39 -8.13 16.32
C ALA A 49 -4.87 -8.31 15.97
N GLU A 50 -5.78 -7.84 16.85
CA GLU A 50 -7.22 -7.95 16.63
C GLU A 50 -7.78 -6.85 15.70
N ASN A 51 -7.07 -5.75 15.56
CA ASN A 51 -7.43 -4.60 14.70
C ASN A 51 -6.30 -4.28 13.75
N ASN A 52 -5.87 -5.29 12.96
CA ASN A 52 -4.73 -5.12 12.09
C ASN A 52 -5.09 -4.34 10.81
N LYS A 53 -4.31 -3.32 10.54
CA LYS A 53 -4.44 -2.48 9.34
C LYS A 53 -3.08 -2.35 8.66
N LEU A 54 -3.11 -2.24 7.33
CA LEU A 54 -1.95 -1.82 6.55
C LEU A 54 -1.97 -0.30 6.42
N VAL A 55 -0.85 0.35 6.70
CA VAL A 55 -0.69 1.80 6.55
C VAL A 55 0.46 2.06 5.58
N ILE A 56 0.16 2.65 4.42
CA ILE A 56 1.18 3.17 3.50
C ILE A 56 1.26 4.67 3.71
N SER A 57 2.46 5.21 3.90
CA SER A 57 2.66 6.62 4.20
C SER A 57 3.79 7.22 3.38
N ASN A 58 3.48 8.27 2.65
CA ASN A 58 4.44 9.09 1.92
C ASN A 58 5.18 10.07 2.82
N GLY A 59 6.36 10.50 2.40
CA GLY A 59 7.06 11.63 2.97
C GLY A 59 6.71 12.95 2.27
N VAL A 60 7.06 14.06 2.90
CA VAL A 60 6.85 15.41 2.33
C VAL A 60 7.50 15.59 0.95
N LEU A 61 8.67 14.98 0.74
CA LEU A 61 9.42 15.09 -0.51
C LEU A 61 9.08 14.00 -1.53
N THR A 62 8.27 12.99 -1.14
CA THR A 62 7.92 11.90 -2.05
C THR A 62 7.21 12.44 -3.30
N GLY A 63 7.62 11.99 -4.48
CA GLY A 63 7.05 12.44 -5.75
C GLY A 63 7.52 13.82 -6.22
N THR A 64 8.42 14.49 -5.49
CA THR A 64 9.06 15.74 -5.96
C THR A 64 10.27 15.41 -6.86
N GLY A 65 10.81 16.41 -7.55
CA GLY A 65 12.05 16.27 -8.33
C GLY A 65 13.32 16.12 -7.48
N THR A 66 13.22 15.96 -6.17
CA THR A 66 14.37 15.78 -5.27
C THR A 66 14.99 14.39 -5.47
N PRO A 67 16.30 14.28 -5.69
CA PRO A 67 16.96 12.98 -5.82
C PRO A 67 16.74 12.10 -4.58
N GLY A 68 16.35 10.84 -4.79
CA GLY A 68 16.08 9.89 -3.71
C GLY A 68 14.71 10.03 -3.03
N ALA A 69 13.86 10.94 -3.48
CA ALA A 69 12.55 11.23 -2.86
C ALA A 69 11.39 10.37 -3.39
N ALA A 70 11.66 9.17 -3.88
CA ALA A 70 10.61 8.26 -4.36
C ALA A 70 10.09 7.30 -3.27
N LEU A 71 10.66 7.35 -2.08
CA LEU A 71 10.36 6.43 -0.98
C LEU A 71 9.03 6.77 -0.31
N CYS A 72 8.30 5.71 0.04
CA CYS A 72 7.24 5.74 1.04
C CYS A 72 7.53 4.68 2.11
N ALA A 73 6.64 4.49 3.04
CA ALA A 73 6.74 3.45 4.06
C ALA A 73 5.46 2.61 4.08
N ILE A 74 5.57 1.36 4.49
CA ILE A 74 4.43 0.51 4.82
C ILE A 74 4.59 -0.06 6.22
N GLY A 75 3.50 -0.03 6.98
CA GLY A 75 3.46 -0.59 8.32
C GLY A 75 2.20 -1.40 8.56
N ALA A 76 2.30 -2.35 9.48
CA ALA A 76 1.21 -3.16 9.99
C ALA A 76 1.60 -3.74 11.35
N HIS A 77 0.63 -4.28 12.09
CA HIS A 77 0.95 -5.10 13.25
C HIS A 77 1.48 -6.45 12.77
N VAL A 78 2.71 -6.76 13.16
CA VAL A 78 3.35 -8.06 12.99
C VAL A 78 3.91 -8.45 14.33
N PHE A 79 3.49 -9.63 14.84
CA PHE A 79 3.85 -10.03 16.21
C PHE A 79 5.33 -9.80 16.54
N PRO A 80 5.64 -9.14 17.67
CA PRO A 80 4.71 -8.75 18.75
C PRO A 80 4.18 -7.30 18.69
N GLU A 81 4.54 -6.51 17.67
CA GLU A 81 4.28 -5.07 17.67
C GLU A 81 4.02 -4.50 16.26
N PHE A 82 3.72 -3.21 16.19
CA PHE A 82 3.63 -2.52 14.91
C PHE A 82 5.01 -2.40 14.27
N PHE A 83 5.16 -2.97 13.09
CA PHE A 83 6.37 -2.93 12.29
C PHE A 83 6.18 -2.03 11.07
N CYS A 84 7.17 -1.21 10.77
CA CYS A 84 7.15 -0.35 9.59
C CYS A 84 8.49 -0.43 8.85
N CYS A 85 8.41 -0.51 7.52
CA CYS A 85 9.60 -0.53 6.68
C CYS A 85 9.46 0.40 5.47
N PRO A 86 10.58 0.90 4.92
CA PRO A 86 10.55 1.69 3.69
C PRO A 86 10.18 0.82 2.49
N LEU A 87 9.35 1.37 1.61
CA LEU A 87 9.10 0.87 0.28
C LEU A 87 9.94 1.65 -0.73
N TRP A 88 10.82 0.94 -1.42
CA TRP A 88 11.68 1.51 -2.44
C TRP A 88 10.91 1.66 -3.77
N TYR A 89 11.48 2.42 -4.71
CA TYR A 89 10.95 2.71 -6.03
C TYR A 89 9.73 3.66 -6.01
N HIS A 90 9.01 3.71 -7.13
CA HIS A 90 8.10 4.79 -7.46
C HIS A 90 6.67 4.62 -6.92
N LEU A 91 6.36 3.57 -6.16
CA LEU A 91 5.00 3.34 -5.64
C LEU A 91 4.48 4.56 -4.86
N GLY A 92 5.31 5.12 -3.98
CA GLY A 92 4.95 6.30 -3.21
C GLY A 92 4.71 7.53 -4.08
N ALA A 93 5.53 7.72 -5.12
CA ALA A 93 5.35 8.83 -6.05
C ALA A 93 4.02 8.72 -6.81
N GLU A 94 3.70 7.54 -7.34
CA GLU A 94 2.43 7.30 -8.02
C GLU A 94 1.23 7.52 -7.08
N LEU A 95 1.33 7.08 -5.82
CA LEU A 95 0.30 7.34 -4.83
C LEU A 95 0.08 8.84 -4.60
N LYS A 96 1.17 9.59 -4.53
CA LYS A 96 1.12 11.05 -4.36
C LYS A 96 0.52 11.73 -5.58
N PHE A 97 0.84 11.26 -6.77
CA PHE A 97 0.23 11.73 -8.01
C PHE A 97 -1.26 11.41 -8.09
N CYS A 98 -1.73 10.30 -7.48
CA CYS A 98 -3.17 10.05 -7.27
C CYS A 98 -3.81 11.00 -6.23
N GLY A 99 -3.05 11.85 -5.57
CA GLY A 99 -3.56 12.84 -4.62
C GLY A 99 -3.62 12.37 -3.16
N TYR A 100 -2.88 11.32 -2.79
CA TYR A 100 -2.89 10.77 -1.43
C TYR A 100 -1.50 10.77 -0.80
N ASP A 101 -1.43 11.16 0.48
CA ASP A 101 -0.23 11.02 1.30
C ASP A 101 -0.21 9.70 2.07
N VAL A 102 -1.38 9.18 2.40
CA VAL A 102 -1.55 7.98 3.22
C VAL A 102 -2.60 7.06 2.60
N VAL A 103 -2.39 5.74 2.70
CA VAL A 103 -3.42 4.72 2.49
C VAL A 103 -3.56 3.88 3.75
N ILE A 104 -4.79 3.70 4.22
CA ILE A 104 -5.14 2.84 5.34
C ILE A 104 -6.04 1.73 4.80
N ILE A 105 -5.59 0.48 4.91
CA ILE A 105 -6.36 -0.68 4.46
C ILE A 105 -6.74 -1.51 5.67
N GLU A 106 -8.05 -1.67 5.87
CA GLU A 106 -8.63 -2.38 7.00
C GLU A 106 -9.58 -3.50 6.55
N GLY A 107 -9.94 -4.35 7.50
CA GLY A 107 -10.81 -5.50 7.23
C GLY A 107 -10.12 -6.60 6.44
N GLU A 108 -10.91 -7.56 5.99
CA GLU A 108 -10.52 -8.73 5.20
C GLU A 108 -11.48 -8.88 4.02
N ALA A 109 -10.95 -9.07 2.83
CA ALA A 109 -11.77 -9.27 1.63
C ALA A 109 -12.46 -10.65 1.68
N PRO A 110 -13.74 -10.75 1.28
CA PRO A 110 -14.46 -12.02 1.28
C PRO A 110 -13.89 -13.05 0.29
N VAL A 111 -13.19 -12.57 -0.73
CA VAL A 111 -12.45 -13.37 -1.71
C VAL A 111 -11.09 -12.72 -1.96
N TRP A 112 -10.14 -13.48 -2.49
CA TRP A 112 -8.86 -12.91 -2.90
C TRP A 112 -9.08 -11.73 -3.84
N SER A 113 -8.39 -10.63 -3.54
CA SER A 113 -8.60 -9.36 -4.23
C SER A 113 -7.28 -8.63 -4.46
N TYR A 114 -7.30 -7.66 -5.33
CA TYR A 114 -6.26 -6.65 -5.42
C TYR A 114 -6.85 -5.25 -5.47
N LEU A 115 -6.11 -4.28 -4.98
CA LEU A 115 -6.51 -2.88 -4.94
C LEU A 115 -5.92 -2.17 -6.17
N LEU A 116 -6.76 -1.47 -6.93
CA LEU A 116 -6.33 -0.55 -7.98
C LEU A 116 -6.57 0.88 -7.51
N VAL A 117 -5.53 1.71 -7.54
CA VAL A 117 -5.58 3.14 -7.23
C VAL A 117 -5.13 3.92 -8.46
N SER A 118 -5.98 4.79 -8.96
CA SER A 118 -5.64 5.70 -10.06
C SER A 118 -6.21 7.10 -9.79
N ASP A 119 -5.86 8.08 -10.62
CA ASP A 119 -6.34 9.46 -10.48
C ASP A 119 -7.85 9.58 -10.45
N ASN A 120 -8.54 8.70 -11.16
CA ASN A 120 -9.98 8.78 -11.38
C ASN A 120 -10.78 7.80 -10.55
N GLU A 121 -10.15 6.74 -10.05
CA GLU A 121 -10.88 5.67 -9.37
C GLU A 121 -10.01 4.85 -8.43
N VAL A 122 -10.65 4.37 -7.38
CA VAL A 122 -10.09 3.35 -6.48
C VAL A 122 -11.04 2.18 -6.48
N LYS A 123 -10.53 0.98 -6.78
CA LYS A 123 -11.33 -0.24 -6.88
C LYS A 123 -10.71 -1.41 -6.15
N ILE A 124 -11.53 -2.14 -5.43
CA ILE A 124 -11.21 -3.49 -4.96
C ILE A 124 -11.70 -4.46 -6.04
N ILE A 125 -10.77 -5.21 -6.62
CA ILE A 125 -11.05 -6.08 -7.76
C ILE A 125 -10.80 -7.52 -7.35
N SER A 126 -11.67 -8.44 -7.80
CA SER A 126 -11.47 -9.87 -7.56
C SER A 126 -10.11 -10.31 -8.08
N GLY A 127 -9.35 -10.97 -7.23
CA GLY A 127 -8.03 -11.52 -7.50
C GLY A 127 -8.01 -13.05 -7.55
N GLU A 128 -9.17 -13.69 -7.69
CA GLU A 128 -9.25 -15.17 -7.75
C GLU A 128 -8.42 -15.75 -8.90
N GLU A 129 -8.31 -15.04 -10.02
CA GLU A 129 -7.51 -15.45 -11.18
C GLU A 129 -6.00 -15.32 -10.95
N ILE A 130 -5.58 -14.48 -9.98
CA ILE A 130 -4.17 -14.26 -9.65
C ILE A 130 -3.75 -14.96 -8.35
N LYS A 131 -4.68 -15.60 -7.66
CA LYS A 131 -4.38 -16.43 -6.50
C LYS A 131 -3.50 -17.61 -6.92
N GLY A 132 -2.44 -17.87 -6.16
CA GLY A 132 -1.49 -18.94 -6.44
C GLY A 132 -0.52 -18.64 -7.58
N LEU A 133 -0.67 -17.53 -8.30
CA LEU A 133 0.31 -17.11 -9.30
C LEU A 133 1.60 -16.63 -8.63
N SER A 134 2.71 -16.88 -9.30
CA SER A 134 4.00 -16.30 -8.93
C SER A 134 3.95 -14.78 -9.00
N LEU A 135 4.88 -14.10 -8.33
CA LEU A 135 4.99 -12.64 -8.33
C LEU A 135 5.02 -12.07 -9.75
N ARG A 136 5.81 -12.68 -10.64
CA ARG A 136 5.95 -12.23 -12.02
C ARG A 136 4.66 -12.41 -12.84
N GLU A 137 3.99 -13.53 -12.67
CA GLU A 137 2.70 -13.78 -13.33
C GLU A 137 1.63 -12.82 -12.84
N THR A 138 1.58 -12.56 -11.52
CA THR A 138 0.68 -11.57 -10.93
C THR A 138 0.91 -10.17 -11.51
N GLU A 139 2.16 -9.72 -11.57
CA GLU A 139 2.50 -8.42 -12.16
C GLU A 139 2.14 -8.34 -13.65
N ASN A 140 2.46 -9.37 -14.43
CA ASN A 140 2.13 -9.41 -15.85
C ASN A 140 0.62 -9.36 -16.05
N PHE A 141 -0.15 -10.15 -15.31
CA PHE A 141 -1.61 -10.16 -15.39
C PHE A 141 -2.19 -8.76 -15.17
N ILE A 142 -1.76 -8.09 -14.09
CA ILE A 142 -2.24 -6.75 -13.78
C ILE A 142 -1.79 -5.74 -14.85
N ARG A 143 -0.53 -5.75 -15.27
CA ARG A 143 -0.02 -4.85 -16.31
C ARG A 143 -0.75 -5.02 -17.64
N ASP A 144 -0.93 -6.25 -18.10
CA ASP A 144 -1.61 -6.55 -19.36
C ASP A 144 -3.08 -6.10 -19.32
N GLY A 145 -3.74 -6.26 -18.17
CA GLY A 145 -5.11 -5.82 -17.97
C GLY A 145 -5.29 -4.29 -18.06
N TYR A 146 -4.28 -3.53 -17.64
CA TYR A 146 -4.41 -2.06 -17.50
C TYR A 146 -3.49 -1.24 -18.40
N SER A 147 -2.53 -1.86 -19.12
CA SER A 147 -1.56 -1.14 -19.96
C SER A 147 -2.19 -0.21 -21.00
N LYS A 148 -3.35 -0.58 -21.53
CA LYS A 148 -4.10 0.24 -22.52
C LYS A 148 -4.73 1.50 -21.91
N TRP A 149 -4.98 1.50 -20.60
CA TRP A 149 -5.73 2.56 -19.91
C TRP A 149 -4.83 3.41 -19.03
N LEU A 150 -3.85 2.78 -18.37
CA LEU A 150 -2.98 3.41 -17.38
C LEU A 150 -1.51 3.50 -17.84
N GLY A 151 -1.21 2.96 -19.03
CA GLY A 151 0.15 2.90 -19.55
C GLY A 151 1.02 1.87 -18.84
N ASN A 152 2.29 1.79 -19.24
CA ASN A 152 3.25 0.80 -18.71
C ASN A 152 3.85 1.18 -17.35
N GLU A 153 3.54 2.37 -16.85
CA GLU A 153 4.15 2.91 -15.62
C GLU A 153 3.36 2.59 -14.34
N ILE A 154 2.34 1.73 -14.44
CA ILE A 154 1.64 1.23 -13.24
C ILE A 154 2.63 0.52 -12.30
N ARG A 155 2.59 0.87 -11.02
CA ARG A 155 3.42 0.27 -9.97
C ARG A 155 2.62 -0.78 -9.22
N ILE A 156 3.25 -1.93 -8.97
CA ILE A 156 2.57 -3.07 -8.39
C ILE A 156 3.36 -3.57 -7.19
N LEU A 157 2.71 -3.53 -6.03
CA LEU A 157 3.16 -4.14 -4.79
C LEU A 157 2.40 -5.45 -4.60
N SER A 158 3.07 -6.58 -4.48
CA SER A 158 2.42 -7.89 -4.43
C SER A 158 3.08 -8.85 -3.45
N ILE A 159 2.35 -9.93 -3.15
CA ILE A 159 2.81 -11.07 -2.36
C ILE A 159 2.85 -12.33 -3.22
N GLY A 160 3.80 -13.22 -2.91
CA GLY A 160 3.86 -14.58 -3.44
C GLY A 160 3.15 -15.59 -2.55
N GLU A 161 3.36 -16.89 -2.82
CA GLU A 161 2.77 -18.01 -2.08
C GLU A 161 3.03 -17.95 -0.57
N ALA A 162 4.22 -17.50 -0.14
CA ALA A 162 4.53 -17.34 1.28
C ALA A 162 3.59 -16.34 1.98
N GLY A 163 3.23 -15.25 1.27
CA GLY A 163 2.25 -14.27 1.77
C GLY A 163 0.84 -14.83 1.78
N GLU A 164 0.42 -15.51 0.72
CA GLU A 164 -0.88 -16.19 0.66
C GLU A 164 -1.01 -17.24 1.79
N GLY A 165 0.07 -17.95 2.08
CA GLY A 165 0.14 -18.90 3.20
C GLY A 165 0.39 -18.24 4.57
N GLN A 166 0.34 -16.92 4.67
CA GLN A 166 0.49 -16.15 5.91
C GLN A 166 1.78 -16.47 6.67
N SER A 167 2.86 -16.80 5.95
CA SER A 167 4.15 -17.06 6.58
C SER A 167 4.68 -15.79 7.28
N ALA A 168 5.16 -15.93 8.51
CA ALA A 168 5.80 -14.85 9.25
C ALA A 168 7.06 -14.29 8.57
N LEU A 169 7.61 -14.99 7.58
CA LEU A 169 8.75 -14.55 6.78
C LEU A 169 8.33 -13.97 5.42
N ALA A 170 7.02 -13.86 5.16
CA ALA A 170 6.53 -13.39 3.87
C ALA A 170 6.95 -11.93 3.61
N SER A 171 7.56 -11.73 2.46
CA SER A 171 8.03 -10.43 2.02
C SER A 171 7.07 -9.82 1.00
N LEU A 172 7.16 -8.49 0.86
CA LEU A 172 6.53 -7.74 -0.20
C LEU A 172 7.49 -7.57 -1.38
N VAL A 173 6.95 -7.57 -2.57
CA VAL A 173 7.71 -7.31 -3.80
C VAL A 173 7.04 -6.17 -4.55
N ASN A 174 7.84 -5.17 -4.94
CA ASN A 174 7.39 -4.04 -5.73
C ASN A 174 8.11 -4.04 -7.07
N ASP A 175 7.35 -4.10 -8.18
CA ASP A 175 7.88 -4.12 -9.54
C ASP A 175 9.00 -5.17 -9.74
N GLY A 176 8.78 -6.38 -9.26
CA GLY A 176 9.74 -7.49 -9.35
C GLY A 176 10.95 -7.41 -8.41
N LEU A 177 11.01 -6.40 -7.54
CA LEU A 177 12.13 -6.16 -6.64
C LEU A 177 11.73 -6.37 -5.18
N LEU A 178 12.48 -7.19 -4.47
CA LEU A 178 12.24 -7.51 -3.07
C LEU A 178 12.41 -6.27 -2.20
N ILE A 179 11.42 -5.97 -1.37
CA ILE A 179 11.39 -4.72 -0.60
C ILE A 179 11.52 -4.91 0.89
N SER A 180 10.78 -5.84 1.48
CA SER A 180 10.85 -6.05 2.91
C SER A 180 11.72 -7.28 3.22
N HIS A 181 12.80 -7.06 3.94
CA HIS A 181 13.71 -8.14 4.29
C HIS A 181 13.27 -8.95 5.51
N SER A 182 12.37 -8.44 6.30
CA SER A 182 11.95 -9.06 7.55
C SER A 182 10.72 -8.36 8.11
N GLY A 183 10.07 -8.98 9.06
CA GLY A 183 8.92 -8.40 9.72
C GLY A 183 7.58 -8.91 9.21
N GLY A 184 7.56 -9.73 8.15
CA GLY A 184 6.36 -10.49 7.78
C GLY A 184 5.15 -9.69 7.31
N ILE A 185 5.31 -8.42 6.88
CA ILE A 185 4.15 -7.61 6.39
C ILE A 185 3.42 -8.33 5.25
N GLY A 186 4.11 -9.17 4.47
CA GLY A 186 3.47 -10.00 3.46
C GLY A 186 2.43 -10.97 4.03
N SER A 187 2.55 -11.42 5.28
CA SER A 187 1.53 -12.26 5.92
C SER A 187 0.24 -11.48 6.16
N VAL A 188 0.34 -10.18 6.49
CA VAL A 188 -0.83 -9.32 6.70
C VAL A 188 -1.62 -9.09 5.41
N PHE A 189 -0.95 -9.06 4.26
CA PHE A 189 -1.64 -9.11 2.96
C PHE A 189 -2.43 -10.42 2.81
N GLY A 190 -1.82 -11.55 3.17
CA GLY A 190 -2.49 -12.85 3.19
C GLY A 190 -3.70 -12.90 4.13
N GLU A 191 -3.55 -12.40 5.36
CA GLU A 191 -4.65 -12.29 6.34
C GLU A 191 -5.83 -11.48 5.79
N LYS A 192 -5.54 -10.47 4.96
CA LYS A 192 -6.56 -9.60 4.36
C LYS A 192 -7.10 -10.10 3.02
N HIS A 193 -6.65 -11.26 2.54
CA HIS A 193 -6.92 -11.74 1.18
C HIS A 193 -6.56 -10.71 0.09
N LEU A 194 -5.53 -9.91 0.33
CA LEU A 194 -5.04 -8.88 -0.58
C LEU A 194 -3.80 -9.38 -1.32
N LYS A 195 -3.94 -9.74 -2.59
CA LYS A 195 -2.84 -10.27 -3.40
C LYS A 195 -1.87 -9.20 -3.85
N ALA A 196 -2.40 -8.02 -4.20
CA ALA A 196 -1.60 -6.92 -4.72
C ALA A 196 -2.26 -5.56 -4.52
N ILE A 197 -1.43 -4.51 -4.61
CA ILE A 197 -1.85 -3.12 -4.76
C ILE A 197 -1.21 -2.58 -6.04
N ALA A 198 -2.03 -2.08 -6.95
CA ALA A 198 -1.61 -1.50 -8.22
C ALA A 198 -1.93 0.00 -8.21
N ILE A 199 -0.94 0.84 -8.47
CA ILE A 199 -1.08 2.30 -8.37
C ILE A 199 -0.59 2.97 -9.65
N ARG A 200 -1.35 3.94 -10.15
CA ARG A 200 -0.97 4.81 -11.26
C ARG A 200 -1.56 6.21 -11.09
N GLY A 201 -0.69 7.18 -10.88
CA GLY A 201 -1.02 8.60 -10.82
C GLY A 201 -0.39 9.36 -11.98
N THR A 202 -1.01 10.46 -12.39
CA THR A 202 -0.52 11.35 -13.45
C THR A 202 -0.46 12.82 -13.03
N GLY A 203 -0.90 13.14 -11.79
CA GLY A 203 -1.03 14.49 -11.23
C GLY A 203 0.27 15.15 -10.79
#